data_4eb71252887ef3521f6de0313b792d19
#
_entry.id   4eb71252887ef3521f6de0313b792d19
#
_cell.length_a   1.000
_cell.length_b   1.000
_cell.length_c   1.000
_cell.angle_alpha   90.00
_cell.angle_beta   90.00
_cell.angle_gamma   90.00
#
_symmetry.space_group_name_H-M   'P 1'
#
loop_
_entity.id
_entity.type
_entity.pdbx_description
1 polymer ?
#
loop_
_entity_poly.entity_id
_entity_poly.type
_entity_poly.pdbx_seq_one_letter_code
_entity_poly.pdbx_strand_id
1 'polypeptide(L)'
;MRPTLEAHAILFDLFGTLVRFDTSRLPLLELPQSSVRSTIPSYALLLAEIAPGVDPATFLEALVAVSVEIAHERQESHREVPSRERFERALRLLSVGGERVSAQAERLSLAHMEQLVAAAVAPAAHRPLLERLGKRAALGCISNFDHAPSALRVLDKTGLAPLLSAVVVSDAFGMCKPSPTIFHEGLRALDIGASEAIFVGDSLEEDVRGAISAGLRAVWLNRTWAAPSAGPMPAATIHDLTEIEELVVG
;
A
#
# COMPACT_ATOMS: atom_id res chain seq x y z
N MET A 1 14.09 -18.90 21.95
CA MET A 1 14.54 -17.48 22.05
C MET A 1 14.22 -16.83 20.72
N ARG A 2 13.59 -15.68 20.71
CA ARG A 2 13.41 -14.91 19.46
C ARG A 2 14.77 -14.38 19.01
N PRO A 3 15.04 -14.32 17.69
CA PRO A 3 16.31 -13.76 17.20
C PRO A 3 16.41 -12.27 17.54
N THR A 4 17.56 -11.80 17.91
CA THR A 4 17.85 -10.37 18.07
C THR A 4 18.44 -9.86 16.76
N LEU A 5 17.90 -8.76 16.24
CA LEU A 5 18.29 -8.15 14.97
C LEU A 5 18.94 -6.79 15.23
N GLU A 6 20.24 -6.67 14.99
CA GLU A 6 20.90 -5.36 14.97
C GLU A 6 20.52 -4.62 13.70
N ALA A 7 20.04 -3.38 13.80
CA ALA A 7 19.66 -2.59 12.65
C ALA A 7 19.84 -1.08 12.91
N HIS A 8 20.50 -0.42 11.97
CA HIS A 8 20.62 1.04 11.96
C HIS A 8 19.42 1.71 11.27
N ALA A 9 18.66 0.96 10.46
CA ALA A 9 17.41 1.43 9.89
C ALA A 9 16.33 0.35 9.90
N ILE A 10 15.07 0.80 10.02
CA ILE A 10 13.87 -0.01 9.92
C ILE A 10 12.98 0.59 8.83
N LEU A 11 12.77 -0.16 7.78
CA LEU A 11 11.85 0.19 6.70
C LEU A 11 10.54 -0.59 6.89
N PHE A 12 9.43 0.09 6.73
CA PHE A 12 8.10 -0.49 6.92
C PHE A 12 7.31 -0.42 5.62
N ASP A 13 6.49 -1.43 5.35
CA ASP A 13 5.34 -1.25 4.50
C ASP A 13 4.31 -0.33 5.16
N LEU A 14 3.41 0.27 4.35
CA LEU A 14 2.39 1.20 4.83
C LEU A 14 1.06 0.50 5.11
N PHE A 15 0.36 0.06 4.05
CA PHE A 15 -1.00 -0.46 4.13
C PHE A 15 -1.03 -1.95 4.46
N GLY A 16 -1.62 -2.32 5.58
CA GLY A 16 -1.52 -3.66 6.14
C GLY A 16 -0.46 -3.76 7.25
N THR A 17 0.48 -2.82 7.30
CA THR A 17 1.57 -2.79 8.29
C THR A 17 1.44 -1.62 9.26
N LEU A 18 1.76 -0.40 8.83
CA LEU A 18 1.66 0.81 9.67
C LEU A 18 0.23 1.33 9.79
N VAL A 19 -0.54 1.22 8.72
CA VAL A 19 -1.93 1.71 8.59
C VAL A 19 -2.81 0.60 8.04
N ARG A 20 -4.10 0.69 8.31
CA ARG A 20 -5.13 -0.16 7.72
C ARG A 20 -6.30 0.68 7.22
N PHE A 21 -7.08 0.14 6.29
CA PHE A 21 -8.36 0.72 5.93
C PHE A 21 -9.45 0.20 6.87
N ASP A 22 -10.12 1.12 7.56
CA ASP A 22 -11.36 0.83 8.27
C ASP A 22 -12.52 0.83 7.27
N THR A 23 -12.76 -0.31 6.66
CA THR A 23 -13.80 -0.46 5.63
C THR A 23 -15.20 -0.15 6.15
N SER A 24 -15.44 -0.20 7.48
CA SER A 24 -16.73 0.16 8.06
C SER A 24 -17.10 1.62 7.81
N ARG A 25 -16.12 2.47 7.53
CA ARG A 25 -16.29 3.89 7.17
C ARG A 25 -16.73 4.11 5.72
N LEU A 26 -16.60 3.11 4.87
CA LEU A 26 -17.03 3.19 3.49
C LEU A 26 -18.54 2.93 3.39
N PRO A 27 -19.26 3.63 2.50
CA PRO A 27 -20.68 3.37 2.26
C PRO A 27 -20.90 1.97 1.68
N LEU A 28 -22.14 1.48 1.84
CA LEU A 28 -22.58 0.25 1.17
C LEU A 28 -22.94 0.56 -0.28
N LEU A 29 -22.49 -0.30 -1.16
CA LEU A 29 -22.93 -0.39 -2.55
C LEU A 29 -23.81 -1.62 -2.66
N GLU A 30 -25.06 -1.40 -3.06
CA GLU A 30 -26.01 -2.48 -3.32
C GLU A 30 -25.70 -3.15 -4.64
N LEU A 31 -25.65 -4.48 -4.61
CA LEU A 31 -25.48 -5.36 -5.77
C LEU A 31 -26.72 -6.26 -5.90
N PRO A 32 -26.97 -6.90 -7.05
CA PRO A 32 -28.19 -7.68 -7.26
C PRO A 32 -28.47 -8.79 -6.21
N GLN A 33 -27.44 -9.33 -5.58
CA GLN A 33 -27.58 -10.45 -4.61
C GLN A 33 -26.85 -10.21 -3.29
N SER A 34 -26.22 -9.04 -3.10
CA SER A 34 -25.41 -8.72 -1.92
C SER A 34 -25.19 -7.22 -1.78
N SER A 35 -24.46 -6.83 -0.73
CA SER A 35 -23.92 -5.47 -0.65
C SER A 35 -22.44 -5.52 -0.28
N VAL A 36 -21.66 -4.55 -0.74
CA VAL A 36 -20.23 -4.45 -0.45
C VAL A 36 -19.87 -3.04 0.02
N ARG A 37 -18.88 -2.93 0.89
CA ARG A 37 -18.29 -1.65 1.25
C ARG A 37 -17.43 -1.14 0.10
N SER A 38 -17.77 0.05 -0.43
CA SER A 38 -17.12 0.63 -1.59
C SER A 38 -17.02 2.14 -1.49
N THR A 39 -16.04 2.70 -2.16
CA THR A 39 -15.90 4.15 -2.32
C THR A 39 -16.89 4.72 -3.34
N ILE A 40 -17.38 3.90 -4.27
CA ILE A 40 -18.17 4.31 -5.44
C ILE A 40 -19.44 5.11 -5.08
N PRO A 41 -20.25 4.72 -4.07
CA PRO A 41 -21.43 5.50 -3.73
C PRO A 41 -21.13 6.95 -3.35
N SER A 42 -19.94 7.22 -2.83
CA SER A 42 -19.53 8.59 -2.44
C SER A 42 -19.33 9.53 -3.63
N TYR A 43 -19.13 8.98 -4.83
CA TYR A 43 -18.99 9.76 -6.07
C TYR A 43 -19.93 9.33 -7.19
N ALA A 44 -21.05 8.70 -6.83
CA ALA A 44 -22.04 8.21 -7.82
C ALA A 44 -22.59 9.33 -8.71
N LEU A 45 -22.80 10.54 -8.19
CA LEU A 45 -23.23 11.69 -8.99
C LEU A 45 -22.18 12.11 -10.02
N LEU A 46 -20.90 12.09 -9.64
CA LEU A 46 -19.79 12.36 -10.56
C LEU A 46 -19.69 11.27 -11.63
N LEU A 47 -19.89 10.00 -11.24
CA LEU A 47 -19.92 8.89 -12.18
C LEU A 47 -21.06 9.07 -13.19
N ALA A 48 -22.27 9.42 -12.74
CA ALA A 48 -23.42 9.66 -13.63
C ALA A 48 -23.21 10.85 -14.60
N GLU A 49 -22.48 11.89 -14.18
CA GLU A 49 -22.07 13.00 -15.05
C GLU A 49 -21.09 12.54 -16.13
N ILE A 50 -20.10 11.73 -15.77
CA ILE A 50 -19.01 11.30 -16.65
C ILE A 50 -19.44 10.17 -17.58
N ALA A 51 -20.21 9.23 -17.08
CA ALA A 51 -20.64 8.02 -17.77
C ALA A 51 -22.17 7.85 -17.63
N PRO A 52 -22.98 8.68 -18.33
CA PRO A 52 -24.44 8.57 -18.27
C PRO A 52 -24.91 7.17 -18.66
N GLY A 53 -25.74 6.55 -17.81
CA GLY A 53 -26.27 5.21 -18.03
C GLY A 53 -25.41 4.07 -17.47
N VAL A 54 -24.23 4.37 -16.94
CA VAL A 54 -23.41 3.39 -16.20
C VAL A 54 -23.83 3.44 -14.72
N ASP A 55 -24.38 2.35 -14.22
CA ASP A 55 -24.69 2.23 -12.80
C ASP A 55 -23.45 1.88 -11.97
N PRO A 56 -23.46 2.18 -10.65
CA PRO A 56 -22.32 1.95 -9.76
C PRO A 56 -21.85 0.49 -9.67
N ALA A 57 -22.73 -0.50 -9.80
CA ALA A 57 -22.35 -1.92 -9.76
C ALA A 57 -21.59 -2.32 -11.02
N THR A 58 -22.07 -1.94 -12.20
CA THR A 58 -21.37 -2.14 -13.48
C THR A 58 -19.99 -1.45 -13.48
N PHE A 59 -19.89 -0.25 -12.90
CA PHE A 59 -18.61 0.42 -12.76
C PHE A 59 -17.64 -0.31 -11.83
N LEU A 60 -18.15 -0.88 -10.72
CA LEU A 60 -17.34 -1.72 -9.82
C LEU A 60 -16.79 -2.95 -10.57
N GLU A 61 -17.63 -3.63 -11.35
CA GLU A 61 -17.21 -4.79 -12.13
C GLU A 61 -16.08 -4.44 -13.11
N ALA A 62 -16.20 -3.32 -13.80
CA ALA A 62 -15.16 -2.83 -14.70
C ALA A 62 -13.84 -2.51 -13.95
N LEU A 63 -13.92 -1.84 -12.79
CA LEU A 63 -12.73 -1.57 -11.96
C LEU A 63 -12.06 -2.85 -11.46
N VAL A 64 -12.85 -3.85 -11.06
CA VAL A 64 -12.33 -5.16 -10.63
C VAL A 64 -11.64 -5.87 -11.79
N ALA A 65 -12.25 -5.93 -12.97
CA ALA A 65 -11.66 -6.55 -14.15
C ALA A 65 -10.31 -5.92 -14.51
N VAL A 66 -10.27 -4.59 -14.60
CA VAL A 66 -9.01 -3.85 -14.85
C VAL A 66 -7.99 -4.05 -13.75
N SER A 67 -8.40 -4.14 -12.49
CA SER A 67 -7.47 -4.40 -11.38
C SER A 67 -6.83 -5.79 -11.47
N VAL A 68 -7.55 -6.79 -11.99
CA VAL A 68 -7.00 -8.13 -12.25
C VAL A 68 -5.97 -8.07 -13.39
N GLU A 69 -6.26 -7.36 -14.49
CA GLU A 69 -5.29 -7.17 -15.58
C GLU A 69 -4.00 -6.50 -15.08
N ILE A 70 -4.15 -5.40 -14.33
CA ILE A 70 -3.01 -4.68 -13.74
C ILE A 70 -2.20 -5.59 -12.80
N ALA A 71 -2.86 -6.44 -12.02
CA ALA A 71 -2.16 -7.39 -11.15
C ALA A 71 -1.29 -8.37 -11.95
N HIS A 72 -1.77 -8.87 -13.11
CA HIS A 72 -0.96 -9.69 -14.01
C HIS A 72 0.21 -8.92 -14.62
N GLU A 73 -0.02 -7.70 -15.12
CA GLU A 73 1.04 -6.83 -15.66
C GLU A 73 2.14 -6.57 -14.61
N ARG A 74 1.75 -6.37 -13.34
CA ARG A 74 2.69 -6.17 -12.23
C ARG A 74 3.51 -7.40 -11.89
N GLN A 75 2.92 -8.61 -11.98
CA GLN A 75 3.66 -9.86 -11.75
C GLN A 75 4.82 -10.03 -12.74
N GLU A 76 4.65 -9.57 -13.98
CA GLU A 76 5.66 -9.68 -15.02
C GLU A 76 6.68 -8.54 -15.02
N SER A 77 6.20 -7.31 -14.83
CA SER A 77 7.00 -6.09 -15.05
C SER A 77 7.44 -5.38 -13.78
N HIS A 78 6.77 -5.61 -12.67
CA HIS A 78 6.86 -4.82 -11.43
C HIS A 78 6.61 -3.31 -11.62
N ARG A 79 6.07 -2.88 -12.77
CA ARG A 79 5.73 -1.47 -13.00
C ARG A 79 4.48 -1.08 -12.22
N GLU A 80 4.52 0.12 -11.64
CA GLU A 80 3.31 0.70 -11.07
C GLU A 80 2.40 1.26 -12.16
N VAL A 81 1.11 1.02 -12.01
CA VAL A 81 0.06 1.61 -12.84
C VAL A 81 -0.69 2.63 -11.99
N PRO A 82 -0.58 3.93 -12.29
CA PRO A 82 -1.24 4.98 -11.51
C PRO A 82 -2.76 4.81 -11.46
N SER A 83 -3.37 5.19 -10.35
CA SER A 83 -4.82 5.11 -10.14
C SER A 83 -5.62 5.75 -11.28
N ARG A 84 -5.19 6.91 -11.77
CA ARG A 84 -5.81 7.56 -12.93
C ARG A 84 -5.90 6.63 -14.14
N GLU A 85 -4.83 5.91 -14.47
CA GLU A 85 -4.79 4.97 -15.59
C GLU A 85 -5.75 3.80 -15.37
N ARG A 86 -5.82 3.26 -14.16
CA ARG A 86 -6.79 2.22 -13.80
C ARG A 86 -8.23 2.68 -14.05
N PHE A 87 -8.58 3.90 -13.63
CA PHE A 87 -9.89 4.48 -13.86
C PHE A 87 -10.14 4.77 -15.35
N GLU A 88 -9.14 5.22 -16.09
CA GLU A 88 -9.23 5.42 -17.53
C GLU A 88 -9.51 4.12 -18.28
N ARG A 89 -8.78 3.04 -17.95
CA ARG A 89 -9.02 1.70 -18.53
C ARG A 89 -10.43 1.21 -18.20
N ALA A 90 -10.94 1.42 -17.00
CA ALA A 90 -12.31 1.03 -16.62
C ALA A 90 -13.37 1.82 -17.40
N LEU A 91 -13.21 3.13 -17.59
CA LEU A 91 -14.09 3.93 -18.43
C LEU A 91 -14.08 3.45 -19.88
N ARG A 92 -12.92 3.17 -20.45
CA ARG A 92 -12.77 2.63 -21.81
C ARG A 92 -13.42 1.26 -21.98
N LEU A 93 -13.29 0.37 -20.99
CA LEU A 93 -13.96 -0.93 -20.96
C LEU A 93 -15.49 -0.79 -21.06
N LEU A 94 -16.05 0.27 -20.49
CA LEU A 94 -17.46 0.62 -20.54
C LEU A 94 -17.84 1.49 -21.77
N SER A 95 -16.95 1.55 -22.77
CA SER A 95 -17.13 2.36 -23.99
C SER A 95 -17.25 3.88 -23.74
N VAL A 96 -16.82 4.35 -22.57
CA VAL A 96 -16.69 5.78 -22.28
C VAL A 96 -15.32 6.23 -22.76
N GLY A 97 -15.27 7.03 -23.80
CA GLY A 97 -14.02 7.44 -24.47
C GLY A 97 -14.03 8.91 -24.84
N GLY A 98 -13.10 9.27 -25.75
CA GLY A 98 -12.95 10.63 -26.28
C GLY A 98 -11.82 11.41 -25.63
N GLU A 99 -11.61 12.64 -26.07
CA GLU A 99 -10.47 13.48 -25.68
C GLU A 99 -10.41 13.81 -24.17
N ARG A 100 -11.55 13.77 -23.47
CA ARG A 100 -11.64 14.12 -22.06
C ARG A 100 -11.52 12.92 -21.11
N VAL A 101 -11.44 11.69 -21.62
CA VAL A 101 -11.49 10.49 -20.77
C VAL A 101 -10.41 10.48 -19.70
N SER A 102 -9.21 10.93 -20.00
CA SER A 102 -8.10 11.00 -19.02
C SER A 102 -8.39 11.99 -17.89
N ALA A 103 -8.93 13.17 -18.20
CA ALA A 103 -9.34 14.14 -17.18
C ALA A 103 -10.55 13.67 -16.36
N GLN A 104 -11.46 12.94 -16.97
CA GLN A 104 -12.61 12.31 -16.30
C GLN A 104 -12.16 11.20 -15.34
N ALA A 105 -11.22 10.35 -15.79
CA ALA A 105 -10.60 9.31 -14.99
C ALA A 105 -9.86 9.90 -13.76
N GLU A 106 -9.15 11.01 -13.95
CA GLU A 106 -8.48 11.72 -12.85
C GLU A 106 -9.50 12.20 -11.80
N ARG A 107 -10.62 12.79 -12.20
CA ARG A 107 -11.67 13.24 -11.28
C ARG A 107 -12.25 12.08 -10.46
N LEU A 108 -12.52 10.92 -11.09
CA LEU A 108 -13.03 9.74 -10.40
C LEU A 108 -11.96 9.12 -9.48
N SER A 109 -10.71 9.04 -9.95
CA SER A 109 -9.59 8.56 -9.16
C SER A 109 -9.38 9.40 -7.90
N LEU A 110 -9.39 10.73 -8.01
CA LEU A 110 -9.27 11.63 -6.87
C LEU A 110 -10.43 11.45 -5.88
N ALA A 111 -11.67 11.33 -6.37
CA ALA A 111 -12.82 11.10 -5.51
C ALA A 111 -12.74 9.74 -4.77
N HIS A 112 -12.23 8.70 -5.44
CA HIS A 112 -11.93 7.41 -4.83
C HIS A 112 -10.86 7.55 -3.74
N MET A 113 -9.75 8.22 -4.03
CA MET A 113 -8.63 8.41 -3.10
C MET A 113 -9.03 9.20 -1.85
N GLU A 114 -9.90 10.20 -1.97
CA GLU A 114 -10.45 10.92 -0.80
C GLU A 114 -11.12 9.95 0.19
N GLN A 115 -11.88 8.99 -0.30
CA GLN A 115 -12.55 8.00 0.55
C GLN A 115 -11.54 7.04 1.20
N LEU A 116 -10.50 6.62 0.48
CA LEU A 116 -9.44 5.78 1.04
C LEU A 116 -8.66 6.52 2.12
N VAL A 117 -8.28 7.78 1.88
CA VAL A 117 -7.64 8.63 2.90
C VAL A 117 -8.54 8.77 4.13
N ALA A 118 -9.85 8.99 3.94
CA ALA A 118 -10.81 9.09 5.04
C ALA A 118 -10.91 7.79 5.85
N ALA A 119 -10.87 6.64 5.19
CA ALA A 119 -10.97 5.32 5.80
C ALA A 119 -9.65 4.83 6.43
N ALA A 120 -8.50 5.42 6.08
CA ALA A 120 -7.22 5.01 6.62
C ALA A 120 -7.06 5.37 8.10
N VAL A 121 -6.61 4.42 8.91
CA VAL A 121 -6.39 4.56 10.35
C VAL A 121 -5.07 3.89 10.76
N ALA A 122 -4.33 4.51 11.65
CA ALA A 122 -3.21 3.86 12.35
C ALA A 122 -3.69 3.35 13.71
N PRO A 123 -3.39 2.09 14.10
CA PRO A 123 -3.60 1.63 15.47
C PRO A 123 -2.90 2.53 16.48
N ALA A 124 -3.57 2.79 17.61
CA ALA A 124 -3.08 3.75 18.62
C ALA A 124 -1.67 3.45 19.15
N ALA A 125 -1.27 2.17 19.14
CA ALA A 125 0.05 1.73 19.59
C ALA A 125 1.18 2.05 18.60
N HIS A 126 0.88 2.29 17.31
CA HIS A 126 1.93 2.39 16.27
C HIS A 126 2.75 3.68 16.38
N ARG A 127 2.10 4.83 16.62
CA ARG A 127 2.84 6.09 16.77
C ARG A 127 3.82 6.04 17.95
N PRO A 128 3.42 5.68 19.19
CA PRO A 128 4.36 5.54 20.30
C PRO A 128 5.46 4.51 20.05
N LEU A 129 5.16 3.41 19.32
CA LEU A 129 6.16 2.43 18.92
C LEU A 129 7.23 3.07 18.02
N LEU A 130 6.82 3.76 16.96
CA LEU A 130 7.76 4.42 16.04
C LEU A 130 8.57 5.51 16.74
N GLU A 131 7.98 6.25 17.68
CA GLU A 131 8.71 7.24 18.50
C GLU A 131 9.82 6.59 19.34
N ARG A 132 9.61 5.37 19.84
CA ARG A 132 10.66 4.63 20.59
C ARG A 132 11.71 4.03 19.66
N LEU A 133 11.30 3.42 18.56
CA LEU A 133 12.22 2.84 17.57
C LEU A 133 13.10 3.92 16.93
N GLY A 134 12.53 5.09 16.62
CA GLY A 134 13.26 6.22 16.04
C GLY A 134 14.37 6.82 16.93
N LYS A 135 14.42 6.44 18.21
CA LYS A 135 15.55 6.79 19.10
C LYS A 135 16.77 5.87 18.91
N ARG A 136 16.59 4.75 18.20
CA ARG A 136 17.61 3.70 18.06
C ARG A 136 18.02 3.47 16.60
N ALA A 137 17.12 3.74 15.65
CA ALA A 137 17.31 3.48 14.24
C ALA A 137 16.61 4.53 13.37
N ALA A 138 17.12 4.77 12.17
CA ALA A 138 16.40 5.58 11.18
C ALA A 138 15.14 4.81 10.71
N LEU A 139 14.01 5.52 10.57
CA LEU A 139 12.76 4.90 10.13
C LEU A 139 12.41 5.35 8.72
N GLY A 140 11.98 4.41 7.89
CA GLY A 140 11.50 4.69 6.53
C GLY A 140 10.22 3.90 6.20
N CYS A 141 9.59 4.27 5.09
CA CYS A 141 8.41 3.59 4.57
C CYS A 141 8.56 3.34 3.07
N ILE A 142 8.20 2.11 2.62
CA ILE A 142 8.11 1.76 1.21
C ILE A 142 6.74 1.14 0.95
N SER A 143 5.92 1.80 0.14
CA SER A 143 4.53 1.42 -0.09
C SER A 143 4.23 1.14 -1.56
N ASN A 144 3.57 0.01 -1.83
CA ASN A 144 2.87 -0.21 -3.08
C ASN A 144 1.52 0.50 -3.00
N PHE A 145 1.41 1.66 -3.64
CA PHE A 145 0.18 2.43 -3.70
C PHE A 145 0.12 3.28 -4.97
N ASP A 146 -0.97 3.17 -5.70
CA ASP A 146 -1.17 3.73 -7.04
C ASP A 146 -1.49 5.24 -7.08
N HIS A 147 -1.31 5.96 -5.95
CA HIS A 147 -1.46 7.41 -5.85
C HIS A 147 -0.61 8.00 -4.70
N ALA A 148 0.61 8.41 -5.01
CA ALA A 148 1.58 8.89 -4.03
C ALA A 148 1.09 10.08 -3.17
N PRO A 149 0.40 11.10 -3.72
CA PRO A 149 -0.11 12.19 -2.89
C PRO A 149 -1.08 11.71 -1.80
N SER A 150 -1.90 10.70 -2.08
CA SER A 150 -2.83 10.15 -1.08
C SER A 150 -2.13 9.31 -0.02
N ALA A 151 -1.08 8.56 -0.35
CA ALA A 151 -0.26 7.86 0.62
C ALA A 151 0.39 8.83 1.62
N LEU A 152 0.94 9.95 1.12
CA LEU A 152 1.51 11.00 1.98
C LEU A 152 0.45 11.64 2.88
N ARG A 153 -0.75 11.93 2.35
CA ARG A 153 -1.87 12.45 3.16
C ARG A 153 -2.32 11.48 4.24
N VAL A 154 -2.25 10.16 4.00
CA VAL A 154 -2.53 9.15 5.03
C VAL A 154 -1.49 9.21 6.15
N LEU A 155 -0.20 9.33 5.82
CA LEU A 155 0.87 9.48 6.81
C LEU A 155 0.71 10.76 7.64
N ASP A 156 0.37 11.88 7.01
CA ASP A 156 0.10 13.16 7.70
C ASP A 156 -1.11 13.04 8.64
N LYS A 157 -2.24 12.54 8.12
CA LYS A 157 -3.48 12.35 8.88
C LYS A 157 -3.30 11.46 10.09
N THR A 158 -2.48 10.43 9.96
CA THR A 158 -2.21 9.46 11.04
C THR A 158 -1.11 9.94 12.01
N GLY A 159 -0.45 11.05 11.71
CA GLY A 159 0.64 11.62 12.51
C GLY A 159 1.92 10.79 12.46
N LEU A 160 2.08 9.94 11.45
CA LEU A 160 3.28 9.10 11.27
C LEU A 160 4.35 9.78 10.40
N ALA A 161 3.96 10.73 9.53
CA ALA A 161 4.89 11.41 8.62
C ALA A 161 6.15 11.97 9.32
N PRO A 162 6.06 12.72 10.43
CA PRO A 162 7.24 13.31 11.08
C PRO A 162 8.18 12.28 11.73
N LEU A 163 7.78 11.01 11.82
CA LEU A 163 8.59 9.93 12.41
C LEU A 163 9.42 9.17 11.35
N LEU A 164 9.18 9.44 10.07
CA LEU A 164 9.80 8.75 8.96
C LEU A 164 10.83 9.66 8.28
N SER A 165 12.08 9.22 8.20
CA SER A 165 13.17 9.94 7.54
C SER A 165 13.13 9.78 6.02
N ALA A 166 12.48 8.73 5.50
CA ALA A 166 12.29 8.48 4.08
C ALA A 166 10.94 7.84 3.81
N VAL A 167 10.29 8.23 2.72
CA VAL A 167 9.05 7.62 2.23
C VAL A 167 9.17 7.40 0.73
N VAL A 168 9.04 6.16 0.29
CA VAL A 168 9.02 5.78 -1.13
C VAL A 168 7.65 5.17 -1.45
N VAL A 169 6.97 5.73 -2.45
CA VAL A 169 5.68 5.23 -2.93
C VAL A 169 5.83 4.79 -4.37
N SER A 170 5.35 3.60 -4.70
CA SER A 170 5.51 2.97 -6.02
C SER A 170 4.98 3.84 -7.17
N ASP A 171 3.89 4.58 -6.99
CA ASP A 171 3.36 5.52 -7.99
C ASP A 171 4.38 6.61 -8.37
N ALA A 172 5.06 7.21 -7.38
CA ALA A 172 6.08 8.23 -7.64
C ALA A 172 7.40 7.65 -8.16
N PHE A 173 7.73 6.41 -7.77
CA PHE A 173 8.97 5.72 -8.16
C PHE A 173 8.83 5.00 -9.52
N GLY A 174 7.63 4.56 -9.87
CA GLY A 174 7.33 3.84 -11.11
C GLY A 174 7.46 2.32 -11.02
N MET A 175 7.96 1.78 -9.89
CA MET A 175 8.13 0.33 -9.68
C MET A 175 7.55 -0.08 -8.32
N CYS A 176 6.94 -1.28 -8.28
CA CYS A 176 6.37 -1.85 -7.04
C CYS A 176 7.29 -2.91 -6.42
N LYS A 177 7.09 -3.18 -5.13
CA LYS A 177 7.53 -4.43 -4.49
C LYS A 177 6.85 -5.60 -5.22
N PRO A 178 7.53 -6.73 -5.45
CA PRO A 178 8.80 -7.14 -4.88
C PRO A 178 10.05 -6.72 -5.66
N SER A 179 9.99 -5.78 -6.62
CA SER A 179 11.20 -5.33 -7.32
C SER A 179 12.28 -4.87 -6.34
N PRO A 180 13.53 -5.38 -6.41
CA PRO A 180 14.61 -4.92 -5.54
C PRO A 180 14.89 -3.43 -5.64
N THR A 181 14.58 -2.82 -6.79
CA THR A 181 14.89 -1.42 -7.06
C THR A 181 14.18 -0.44 -6.12
N ILE A 182 12.92 -0.72 -5.74
CA ILE A 182 12.19 0.15 -4.81
C ILE A 182 12.76 0.07 -3.37
N PHE A 183 13.28 -1.08 -2.97
CA PHE A 183 13.96 -1.23 -1.68
C PHE A 183 15.31 -0.51 -1.68
N HIS A 184 16.06 -0.62 -2.77
CA HIS A 184 17.33 0.12 -2.92
C HIS A 184 17.10 1.63 -2.91
N GLU A 185 15.98 2.13 -3.47
CA GLU A 185 15.62 3.55 -3.36
C GLU A 185 15.34 3.95 -1.90
N GLY A 186 14.64 3.12 -1.13
CA GLY A 186 14.43 3.36 0.31
C GLY A 186 15.74 3.41 1.10
N LEU A 187 16.67 2.48 0.81
CA LEU A 187 18.00 2.45 1.42
C LEU A 187 18.82 3.69 1.04
N ARG A 188 18.80 4.06 -0.24
CA ARG A 188 19.47 5.27 -0.75
C ARG A 188 18.93 6.54 -0.08
N ALA A 189 17.62 6.64 0.12
CA ALA A 189 16.99 7.79 0.77
C ALA A 189 17.36 7.91 2.26
N LEU A 190 17.77 6.81 2.90
CA LEU A 190 18.26 6.78 4.28
C LEU A 190 19.80 6.82 4.37
N ASP A 191 20.51 6.78 3.23
CA ASP A 191 21.97 6.69 3.15
C ASP A 191 22.55 5.51 3.94
N ILE A 192 21.97 4.29 3.74
CA ILE A 192 22.30 3.09 4.53
C ILE A 192 22.47 1.86 3.63
N GLY A 193 23.31 0.92 4.07
CA GLY A 193 23.52 -0.37 3.40
C GLY A 193 22.42 -1.39 3.71
N ALA A 194 22.14 -2.31 2.78
CA ALA A 194 21.08 -3.33 2.93
C ALA A 194 21.32 -4.24 4.16
N SER A 195 22.56 -4.59 4.48
CA SER A 195 22.91 -5.42 5.65
C SER A 195 22.64 -4.77 6.99
N GLU A 196 22.54 -3.43 7.02
CA GLU A 196 22.33 -2.61 8.21
C GLU A 196 20.85 -2.29 8.43
N ALA A 197 19.97 -2.69 7.49
CA ALA A 197 18.55 -2.43 7.54
C ALA A 197 17.72 -3.71 7.70
N ILE A 198 16.53 -3.54 8.27
CA ILE A 198 15.47 -4.53 8.23
C ILE A 198 14.24 -3.95 7.53
N PHE A 199 13.47 -4.82 6.89
CA PHE A 199 12.18 -4.49 6.33
C PHE A 199 11.07 -5.22 7.07
N VAL A 200 9.99 -4.54 7.40
CA VAL A 200 8.82 -5.09 8.11
C VAL A 200 7.59 -4.91 7.23
N GLY A 201 6.92 -5.99 6.89
CA GLY A 201 5.70 -5.94 6.08
C GLY A 201 4.80 -7.16 6.27
N ASP A 202 3.57 -7.10 5.76
CA ASP A 202 2.55 -8.12 5.94
C ASP A 202 2.43 -9.09 4.75
N SER A 203 2.90 -8.69 3.56
CA SER A 203 2.91 -9.54 2.37
C SER A 203 4.17 -10.42 2.33
N LEU A 204 3.97 -11.75 2.33
CA LEU A 204 5.09 -12.68 2.21
C LEU A 204 5.82 -12.52 0.86
N GLU A 205 5.09 -12.23 -0.22
CA GLU A 205 5.66 -12.11 -1.56
C GLU A 205 6.27 -10.72 -1.80
N GLU A 206 5.47 -9.67 -1.62
CA GLU A 206 5.89 -8.32 -1.96
C GLU A 206 6.93 -7.79 -0.97
N ASP A 207 6.69 -7.98 0.34
CA ASP A 207 7.51 -7.40 1.39
C ASP A 207 8.69 -8.28 1.77
N VAL A 208 8.40 -9.53 2.16
CA VAL A 208 9.43 -10.40 2.73
C VAL A 208 10.41 -10.86 1.65
N ARG A 209 9.90 -11.46 0.58
CA ARG A 209 10.75 -11.97 -0.51
C ARG A 209 11.39 -10.83 -1.30
N GLY A 210 10.65 -9.74 -1.52
CA GLY A 210 11.17 -8.54 -2.15
C GLY A 210 12.35 -7.95 -1.37
N ALA A 211 12.21 -7.77 -0.06
CA ALA A 211 13.28 -7.27 0.80
C ALA A 211 14.50 -8.20 0.82
N ILE A 212 14.27 -9.52 0.94
CA ILE A 212 15.37 -10.51 0.89
C ILE A 212 16.10 -10.46 -0.46
N SER A 213 15.38 -10.33 -1.57
CA SER A 213 15.99 -10.22 -2.90
C SER A 213 16.82 -8.95 -3.09
N ALA A 214 16.50 -7.90 -2.33
CA ALA A 214 17.27 -6.65 -2.27
C ALA A 214 18.41 -6.68 -1.23
N GLY A 215 18.62 -7.81 -0.55
CA GLY A 215 19.68 -8.00 0.44
C GLY A 215 19.38 -7.54 1.86
N LEU A 216 18.12 -7.17 2.14
CA LEU A 216 17.70 -6.83 3.50
C LEU A 216 17.31 -8.08 4.29
N ARG A 217 17.35 -7.97 5.61
CA ARG A 217 16.66 -8.91 6.49
C ARG A 217 15.19 -8.50 6.58
N ALA A 218 14.29 -9.47 6.47
CA ALA A 218 12.85 -9.22 6.49
C ALA A 218 12.21 -9.76 7.78
N VAL A 219 11.27 -9.02 8.33
CA VAL A 219 10.37 -9.44 9.41
C VAL A 219 8.95 -9.52 8.84
N TRP A 220 8.34 -10.68 8.94
CA TRP A 220 6.99 -10.90 8.45
C TRP A 220 5.95 -10.59 9.52
N LEU A 221 5.10 -9.62 9.27
CA LEU A 221 3.93 -9.32 10.11
C LEU A 221 2.74 -10.21 9.71
N ASN A 222 2.70 -11.40 10.25
CA ASN A 222 1.72 -12.43 9.93
C ASN A 222 0.52 -12.42 10.89
N ARG A 223 -0.40 -11.48 10.73
CA ARG A 223 -1.59 -11.35 11.59
C ARG A 223 -2.58 -12.51 11.46
N THR A 224 -2.56 -13.21 10.33
CA THR A 224 -3.51 -14.27 10.01
C THR A 224 -3.03 -15.67 10.39
N TRP A 225 -1.79 -15.79 10.91
CA TRP A 225 -1.17 -17.09 11.23
C TRP A 225 -1.07 -18.00 10.00
N ALA A 226 -0.95 -17.41 8.81
CA ALA A 226 -0.80 -18.16 7.57
C ALA A 226 0.46 -19.02 7.59
N ALA A 227 0.39 -20.22 7.04
CA ALA A 227 1.57 -21.03 6.84
C ALA A 227 2.46 -20.36 5.77
N PRO A 228 3.79 -20.28 5.98
CA PRO A 228 4.69 -19.74 4.96
C PRO A 228 4.69 -20.68 3.74
N SER A 229 4.57 -20.11 2.54
CA SER A 229 4.77 -20.85 1.29
C SER A 229 6.27 -21.10 1.04
N ALA A 230 6.60 -22.04 0.16
CA ALA A 230 7.99 -22.34 -0.21
C ALA A 230 8.73 -21.09 -0.74
N GLY A 231 10.02 -20.95 -0.39
CA GLY A 231 10.87 -19.83 -0.82
C GLY A 231 11.70 -19.26 0.33
N PRO A 232 12.35 -18.10 0.11
CA PRO A 232 13.13 -17.43 1.15
C PRO A 232 12.30 -17.11 2.38
N MET A 233 12.86 -17.40 3.56
CA MET A 233 12.16 -17.26 4.84
C MET A 233 12.53 -15.94 5.52
N PRO A 234 11.58 -15.30 6.25
CA PRO A 234 11.87 -14.11 7.03
C PRO A 234 12.87 -14.41 8.16
N ALA A 235 13.64 -13.41 8.55
CA ALA A 235 14.53 -13.47 9.72
C ALA A 235 13.74 -13.65 11.03
N ALA A 236 12.52 -13.13 11.08
CA ALA A 236 11.56 -13.33 12.16
C ALA A 236 10.12 -13.19 11.65
N THR A 237 9.18 -13.80 12.38
CA THR A 237 7.74 -13.61 12.19
C THR A 237 7.14 -13.03 13.46
N ILE A 238 6.32 -11.99 13.31
CA ILE A 238 5.55 -11.35 14.38
C ILE A 238 4.06 -11.36 14.02
N HIS A 239 3.20 -11.26 15.01
CA HIS A 239 1.74 -11.26 14.81
C HIS A 239 1.09 -9.93 15.19
N ASP A 240 1.83 -9.10 15.92
CA ASP A 240 1.53 -7.69 16.19
C ASP A 240 2.77 -6.84 15.94
N LEU A 241 2.56 -5.64 15.37
CA LEU A 241 3.69 -4.77 15.02
C LEU A 241 4.52 -4.35 16.25
N THR A 242 3.91 -4.28 17.43
CA THR A 242 4.61 -3.91 18.68
C THR A 242 5.68 -4.91 19.09
N GLU A 243 5.58 -6.16 18.62
CA GLU A 243 6.59 -7.20 18.90
C GLU A 243 7.96 -6.90 18.28
N ILE A 244 8.00 -5.99 17.27
CA ILE A 244 9.27 -5.59 16.62
C ILE A 244 10.25 -4.96 17.62
N GLU A 245 9.74 -4.29 18.65
CA GLU A 245 10.56 -3.62 19.65
C GLU A 245 11.46 -4.59 20.45
N GLU A 246 10.99 -5.84 20.64
CA GLU A 246 11.74 -6.90 21.30
C GLU A 246 12.80 -7.56 20.40
N LEU A 247 12.63 -7.42 19.06
CA LEU A 247 13.53 -8.02 18.08
C LEU A 247 14.70 -7.11 17.73
N VAL A 248 14.48 -5.79 17.74
CA VAL A 248 15.48 -4.83 17.26
C VAL A 248 16.30 -4.28 18.44
N VAL A 249 17.61 -4.45 18.32
CA VAL A 249 18.61 -3.77 19.14
C VAL A 249 19.37 -2.80 18.27
N GLY A 250 19.56 -1.58 18.75
CA GLY A 250 20.35 -0.53 18.10
C GLY A 250 21.78 -0.51 18.58
#